data_77ae9b7a679f6509fa6185c7d5ef7c40
#
_entry.id   77ae9b7a679f6509fa6185c7d5ef7c40
#
_cell.length_a   1.000
_cell.length_b   1.000
_cell.length_c   1.000
_cell.angle_alpha   90.00
_cell.angle_beta   90.00
_cell.angle_gamma   90.00
#
_symmetry.space_group_name_H-M   'P 1'
#
loop_
_entity.id
_entity.type
_entity.pdbx_description
1 polymer ?
#
loop_
_entity_poly.entity_id
_entity_poly.type
_entity_poly.pdbx_seq_one_letter_code
_entity_poly.pdbx_strand_id
1 'polypeptide(L)'
;MSLSKGIQSAAAAALSAAMLIAVAACGTTDGTDTASKSGDSSKDSSGTSIQGFDTSSIQKDDEIAALLPDSVAGDGTLTVGADTSYAPAEFLAEDGKTPVGFDVDLSKALAAVFGLKENTLSSTFDSIIPSVGSKYDIGISSFTVTKERMEAVEFVTYFKAGSTFVVQKGNPNK
;
A
#
# COMPACT_ATOMS: atom_id res chain seq x y z
N MET A 1 -6.00 -60.16 -22.38
CA MET A 1 -7.24 -60.68 -21.79
C MET A 1 -7.94 -59.49 -21.15
N SER A 2 -8.87 -58.98 -21.87
CA SER A 2 -10.33 -59.18 -21.82
C SER A 2 -10.96 -58.27 -20.81
N LEU A 3 -11.57 -57.15 -21.26
CA LEU A 3 -13.02 -56.88 -21.44
C LEU A 3 -13.74 -56.73 -20.09
N SER A 4 -14.65 -55.82 -19.84
CA SER A 4 -15.63 -55.10 -20.67
C SER A 4 -16.43 -54.16 -19.76
N LYS A 5 -16.80 -52.98 -20.28
CA LYS A 5 -18.20 -52.58 -20.54
C LYS A 5 -19.18 -52.35 -19.36
N GLY A 6 -19.84 -51.19 -19.45
CA GLY A 6 -21.20 -50.89 -18.99
C GLY A 6 -21.34 -49.44 -18.57
N ILE A 7 -21.61 -48.48 -19.33
CA ILE A 7 -22.79 -47.82 -19.95
C ILE A 7 -24.09 -48.02 -19.11
N GLN A 8 -24.59 -46.86 -18.64
CA GLN A 8 -25.99 -46.37 -18.72
C GLN A 8 -26.17 -45.26 -17.69
N SER A 9 -26.27 -44.01 -18.10
CA SER A 9 -27.47 -43.29 -18.54
C SER A 9 -28.61 -43.32 -17.53
N ALA A 10 -28.93 -42.15 -16.96
CA ALA A 10 -30.30 -41.60 -17.01
C ALA A 10 -30.33 -40.22 -16.37
N ALA A 11 -30.94 -39.35 -17.10
CA ALA A 11 -31.28 -37.96 -16.82
C ALA A 11 -32.49 -37.85 -15.87
N ALA A 12 -32.55 -36.78 -15.07
CA ALA A 12 -33.80 -36.10 -14.66
C ALA A 12 -33.35 -34.76 -14.08
N ALA A 13 -33.46 -33.65 -14.72
CA ALA A 13 -34.61 -32.76 -14.88
C ALA A 13 -34.99 -32.03 -13.58
N ALA A 14 -34.61 -30.72 -13.58
CA ALA A 14 -35.36 -29.54 -13.18
C ALA A 14 -36.04 -29.52 -11.79
N LEU A 15 -35.72 -28.49 -11.02
CA LEU A 15 -36.70 -27.50 -10.55
C LEU A 15 -36.02 -26.31 -9.88
N SER A 16 -36.28 -25.18 -10.48
CA SER A 16 -36.05 -23.81 -10.05
C SER A 16 -36.65 -23.49 -8.67
N ALA A 17 -35.90 -22.76 -7.85
CA ALA A 17 -36.48 -21.79 -6.91
C ALA A 17 -35.53 -20.64 -6.70
N ALA A 18 -35.82 -19.52 -7.31
CA ALA A 18 -35.25 -18.21 -7.03
C ALA A 18 -35.71 -17.78 -5.62
N MET A 19 -34.78 -17.59 -4.68
CA MET A 19 -35.07 -16.87 -3.43
C MET A 19 -34.35 -15.52 -3.49
N LEU A 20 -35.12 -14.51 -3.86
CA LEU A 20 -34.79 -13.10 -3.63
C LEU A 20 -34.98 -12.80 -2.15
N ILE A 21 -33.88 -12.63 -1.41
CA ILE A 21 -33.93 -12.07 -0.07
C ILE A 21 -33.63 -10.58 -0.21
N ALA A 22 -34.69 -9.78 -0.17
CA ALA A 22 -34.62 -8.34 0.02
C ALA A 22 -34.28 -8.07 1.49
N VAL A 23 -33.08 -7.58 1.77
CA VAL A 23 -32.74 -7.03 3.08
C VAL A 23 -33.20 -5.57 3.10
N ALA A 24 -34.32 -5.33 3.76
CA ALA A 24 -34.81 -3.98 4.07
C ALA A 24 -33.92 -3.40 5.18
N ALA A 25 -33.17 -2.36 4.85
CA ALA A 25 -32.50 -1.53 5.82
C ALA A 25 -33.52 -0.65 6.53
N CYS A 26 -33.74 -0.85 7.84
CA CYS A 26 -34.49 0.07 8.70
C CYS A 26 -33.66 1.34 8.93
N GLY A 27 -34.03 2.40 8.26
CA GLY A 27 -33.62 3.76 8.64
C GLY A 27 -34.61 4.31 9.66
N THR A 28 -34.14 4.71 10.83
CA THR A 28 -34.89 5.52 11.78
C THR A 28 -34.84 6.98 11.35
N THR A 29 -35.96 7.49 10.92
CA THR A 29 -36.19 8.92 10.72
C THR A 29 -36.67 9.53 12.01
N ASP A 30 -36.01 10.59 12.47
CA ASP A 30 -36.65 11.58 13.31
C ASP A 30 -36.59 12.93 12.57
N GLY A 31 -37.77 13.46 12.33
CA GLY A 31 -37.94 14.61 11.49
C GLY A 31 -37.84 15.93 12.20
N THR A 32 -37.45 16.94 11.50
CA THR A 32 -38.13 18.25 11.49
C THR A 32 -37.75 19.04 10.23
N ASP A 33 -38.77 19.53 9.55
CA ASP A 33 -38.73 20.28 8.30
C ASP A 33 -37.94 21.59 8.37
N THR A 34 -37.19 21.89 7.30
CA THR A 34 -37.31 23.20 6.63
C THR A 34 -36.69 23.12 5.22
N ALA A 35 -37.48 23.49 4.24
CA ALA A 35 -37.14 23.50 2.82
C ALA A 35 -36.11 24.56 2.47
N SER A 36 -35.14 24.24 1.61
CA SER A 36 -34.65 25.13 0.57
C SER A 36 -33.98 24.34 -0.54
N LYS A 37 -34.44 24.61 -1.76
CA LYS A 37 -33.94 24.12 -3.04
C LYS A 37 -32.52 24.60 -3.31
N SER A 38 -31.64 23.70 -3.79
CA SER A 38 -30.88 23.91 -5.04
C SER A 38 -30.10 22.64 -5.32
N GLY A 39 -30.26 22.12 -6.54
CA GLY A 39 -29.60 20.91 -6.98
C GLY A 39 -28.14 21.14 -7.28
N ASP A 40 -27.37 20.15 -6.98
CA ASP A 40 -26.30 19.67 -7.85
C ASP A 40 -26.02 18.22 -7.45
N SER A 41 -26.20 17.33 -8.42
CA SER A 41 -25.98 15.90 -8.26
C SER A 41 -24.48 15.63 -8.40
N SER A 42 -23.72 15.82 -7.36
CA SER A 42 -22.39 15.27 -7.27
C SER A 42 -22.51 13.81 -6.83
N LYS A 43 -22.35 12.90 -7.76
CA LYS A 43 -22.11 11.48 -7.47
C LYS A 43 -20.79 11.41 -6.69
N ASP A 44 -20.89 11.35 -5.40
CA ASP A 44 -19.78 11.01 -4.53
C ASP A 44 -19.54 9.50 -4.66
N SER A 45 -18.72 9.15 -5.64
CA SER A 45 -18.06 7.86 -5.71
C SER A 45 -16.82 7.97 -4.84
N SER A 46 -16.96 7.81 -3.53
CA SER A 46 -15.80 7.69 -2.63
C SER A 46 -15.12 6.32 -2.83
N GLY A 47 -14.63 6.08 -4.03
CA GLY A 47 -13.47 5.24 -4.23
C GLY A 47 -12.29 6.14 -3.95
N THR A 48 -11.69 6.06 -2.77
CA THR A 48 -10.40 6.70 -2.51
C THR A 48 -9.38 6.00 -3.39
N SER A 49 -9.28 6.46 -4.65
CA SER A 49 -8.11 6.13 -5.46
C SER A 49 -6.92 6.78 -4.77
N ILE A 50 -6.09 5.98 -4.15
CA ILE A 50 -4.83 6.43 -3.60
C ILE A 50 -3.97 6.78 -4.81
N GLN A 51 -4.03 8.03 -5.20
CA GLN A 51 -3.20 8.56 -6.26
C GLN A 51 -1.84 8.87 -5.64
N GLY A 52 -0.83 8.07 -5.98
CA GLY A 52 0.55 8.32 -5.59
C GLY A 52 1.05 9.66 -6.13
N PHE A 53 2.15 10.14 -5.59
CA PHE A 53 2.81 11.34 -6.09
C PHE A 53 3.37 11.08 -7.49
N ASP A 54 3.12 12.02 -8.42
CA ASP A 54 3.68 11.92 -9.77
C ASP A 54 5.15 12.32 -9.77
N THR A 55 6.03 11.35 -9.91
CA THR A 55 7.48 11.54 -9.96
C THR A 55 8.01 11.78 -11.38
N SER A 56 7.17 11.80 -12.41
CA SER A 56 7.57 11.91 -13.81
C SER A 56 8.27 13.24 -14.17
N SER A 57 8.04 14.28 -13.38
CA SER A 57 8.70 15.60 -13.52
C SER A 57 10.07 15.66 -12.86
N ILE A 58 10.44 14.68 -12.05
CA ILE A 58 11.73 14.62 -11.37
C ILE A 58 12.77 14.15 -12.38
N GLN A 59 13.81 14.95 -12.55
CA GLN A 59 14.91 14.64 -13.46
C GLN A 59 16.12 14.15 -12.69
N LYS A 60 16.93 13.35 -13.37
CA LYS A 60 18.22 12.93 -12.85
C LYS A 60 19.09 14.14 -12.55
N ASP A 61 19.75 14.10 -11.41
CA ASP A 61 20.81 15.02 -11.04
C ASP A 61 22.17 14.33 -11.20
N ASP A 62 22.94 14.76 -12.18
CA ASP A 62 24.21 14.09 -12.49
C ASP A 62 25.27 14.28 -11.39
N GLU A 63 25.22 15.39 -10.63
CA GLU A 63 26.14 15.61 -9.52
C GLU A 63 25.83 14.67 -8.35
N ILE A 64 24.55 14.50 -8.04
CA ILE A 64 24.10 13.57 -7.00
C ILE A 64 24.33 12.12 -7.46
N ALA A 65 23.98 11.78 -8.69
CA ALA A 65 24.15 10.44 -9.22
C ALA A 65 25.63 9.99 -9.24
N ALA A 66 26.56 10.94 -9.46
CA ALA A 66 27.99 10.65 -9.42
C ALA A 66 28.54 10.34 -8.02
N LEU A 67 27.79 10.57 -6.96
CA LEU A 67 28.14 10.21 -5.58
C LEU A 67 27.76 8.78 -5.23
N LEU A 68 26.94 8.12 -6.05
CA LEU A 68 26.52 6.74 -5.77
C LEU A 68 27.72 5.78 -5.91
N PRO A 69 27.86 4.83 -4.95
CA PRO A 69 28.84 3.78 -5.11
C PRO A 69 28.44 2.81 -6.23
N ASP A 70 29.43 2.20 -6.88
CA ASP A 70 29.22 1.22 -7.96
C ASP A 70 28.31 0.04 -7.52
N SER A 71 28.35 -0.31 -6.23
CA SER A 71 27.49 -1.37 -5.68
C SER A 71 25.99 -1.03 -5.73
N VAL A 72 25.63 0.26 -5.82
CA VAL A 72 24.24 0.73 -5.92
C VAL A 72 23.91 1.08 -7.37
N ALA A 73 24.83 1.77 -8.06
CA ALA A 73 24.57 2.26 -9.42
C ALA A 73 24.74 1.18 -10.50
N GLY A 74 25.48 0.09 -10.21
CA GLY A 74 26.03 -0.80 -11.24
C GLY A 74 24.99 -1.63 -12.00
N ASP A 75 23.86 -1.96 -11.42
CA ASP A 75 22.78 -2.69 -12.09
C ASP A 75 21.65 -1.78 -12.63
N GLY A 76 21.76 -0.47 -12.40
CA GLY A 76 20.80 0.53 -12.87
C GLY A 76 19.47 0.51 -12.10
N THR A 77 19.41 -0.09 -10.92
CA THR A 77 18.19 -0.25 -10.11
C THR A 77 18.46 0.16 -8.66
N LEU A 78 17.57 0.99 -8.09
CA LEU A 78 17.54 1.23 -6.67
C LEU A 78 16.59 0.22 -6.02
N THR A 79 17.14 -0.76 -5.35
CA THR A 79 16.36 -1.79 -4.65
C THR A 79 16.07 -1.36 -3.22
N VAL A 80 14.80 -1.25 -2.90
CA VAL A 80 14.30 -0.71 -1.62
C VAL A 80 13.58 -1.79 -0.81
N GLY A 81 13.98 -2.01 0.43
CA GLY A 81 13.25 -2.86 1.38
C GLY A 81 12.19 -2.06 2.12
N ALA A 82 10.93 -2.53 2.11
CA ALA A 82 9.81 -1.91 2.81
C ALA A 82 8.85 -2.94 3.39
N ASP A 83 8.26 -2.67 4.56
CA ASP A 83 7.17 -3.47 5.11
C ASP A 83 5.83 -2.93 4.60
N THR A 84 5.31 -3.54 3.55
CA THR A 84 4.11 -3.08 2.85
C THR A 84 2.80 -3.38 3.59
N SER A 85 2.83 -3.37 4.90
CA SER A 85 1.66 -3.53 5.76
C SER A 85 1.28 -2.24 6.51
N TYR A 86 1.99 -1.12 6.28
CA TYR A 86 1.89 0.09 7.09
C TYR A 86 1.31 1.30 6.32
N ALA A 87 0.02 1.23 5.99
CA ALA A 87 -0.69 2.33 5.34
C ALA A 87 -0.78 3.58 6.26
N PRO A 88 -0.68 4.81 5.72
CA PRO A 88 -0.53 5.16 4.32
C PRO A 88 0.92 5.31 3.85
N ALA A 89 1.91 4.91 4.66
CA ALA A 89 3.32 5.08 4.34
C ALA A 89 3.76 4.10 3.25
N GLU A 90 3.61 2.80 3.50
CA GLU A 90 3.92 1.73 2.56
C GLU A 90 2.93 0.57 2.72
N PHE A 91 2.24 0.21 1.65
CA PHE A 91 1.27 -0.87 1.65
C PHE A 91 1.05 -1.41 0.23
N LEU A 92 0.33 -2.53 0.12
CA LEU A 92 -0.01 -3.08 -1.19
C LEU A 92 -1.29 -2.44 -1.72
N ALA A 93 -1.30 -2.12 -3.01
CA ALA A 93 -2.49 -1.67 -3.73
C ALA A 93 -3.59 -2.76 -3.70
N GLU A 94 -4.74 -2.46 -4.27
CA GLU A 94 -5.89 -3.40 -4.33
C GLU A 94 -5.57 -4.70 -5.05
N ASP A 95 -4.56 -4.73 -5.92
CA ASP A 95 -4.08 -5.94 -6.58
C ASP A 95 -3.32 -6.91 -5.66
N GLY A 96 -3.05 -6.49 -4.42
CA GLY A 96 -2.31 -7.26 -3.42
C GLY A 96 -0.85 -7.51 -3.77
N LYS A 97 -0.27 -6.76 -4.70
CA LYS A 97 1.08 -6.97 -5.22
C LYS A 97 1.89 -5.69 -5.37
N THR A 98 1.28 -4.63 -5.85
CA THR A 98 1.96 -3.37 -6.16
C THR A 98 2.17 -2.54 -4.90
N PRO A 99 3.42 -2.26 -4.48
CA PRO A 99 3.69 -1.34 -3.38
C PRO A 99 3.25 0.08 -3.73
N VAL A 100 2.59 0.75 -2.79
CA VAL A 100 2.12 2.14 -2.88
C VAL A 100 2.23 2.82 -1.52
N GLY A 101 2.13 4.14 -1.50
CA GLY A 101 2.21 4.96 -0.29
C GLY A 101 3.30 6.01 -0.39
N PHE A 102 3.36 6.93 0.58
CA PHE A 102 4.29 8.06 0.48
C PHE A 102 5.76 7.64 0.62
N ASP A 103 6.09 6.57 1.32
CA ASP A 103 7.45 6.01 1.39
C ASP A 103 7.87 5.39 0.05
N VAL A 104 6.91 4.74 -0.64
CA VAL A 104 7.14 4.21 -1.99
C VAL A 104 7.29 5.34 -3.01
N ASP A 105 6.52 6.42 -2.88
CA ASP A 105 6.66 7.59 -3.74
C ASP A 105 7.99 8.30 -3.50
N LEU A 106 8.48 8.35 -2.25
CA LEU A 106 9.80 8.85 -1.92
C LEU A 106 10.90 7.99 -2.56
N SER A 107 10.77 6.66 -2.53
CA SER A 107 11.74 5.76 -3.17
C SER A 107 11.80 5.97 -4.68
N LYS A 108 10.66 6.17 -5.34
CA LYS A 108 10.58 6.52 -6.77
C LYS A 108 11.24 7.85 -7.07
N ALA A 109 11.00 8.86 -6.21
CA ALA A 109 11.63 10.18 -6.35
C ALA A 109 13.15 10.11 -6.23
N LEU A 110 13.67 9.36 -5.26
CA LEU A 110 15.12 9.13 -5.10
C LEU A 110 15.70 8.42 -6.31
N ALA A 111 15.07 7.34 -6.77
CA ALA A 111 15.53 6.63 -7.95
C ALA A 111 15.57 7.54 -9.20
N ALA A 112 14.56 8.41 -9.38
CA ALA A 112 14.54 9.38 -10.47
C ALA A 112 15.72 10.35 -10.39
N VAL A 113 16.01 10.92 -9.21
CA VAL A 113 17.17 11.82 -9.00
C VAL A 113 18.48 11.10 -9.28
N PHE A 114 18.60 9.83 -8.91
CA PHE A 114 19.78 9.01 -9.19
C PHE A 114 19.89 8.54 -10.64
N GLY A 115 18.79 8.63 -11.41
CA GLY A 115 18.72 8.08 -12.78
C GLY A 115 18.67 6.55 -12.80
N LEU A 116 18.15 5.94 -11.74
CA LEU A 116 17.97 4.50 -11.57
C LEU A 116 16.49 4.11 -11.75
N LYS A 117 16.24 2.82 -11.98
CA LYS A 117 14.90 2.24 -11.87
C LYS A 117 14.60 1.97 -10.39
N GLU A 118 13.40 2.29 -9.96
CA GLU A 118 12.96 1.96 -8.61
C GLU A 118 12.42 0.52 -8.56
N ASN A 119 12.74 -0.19 -7.46
CA ASN A 119 12.24 -1.53 -7.19
C ASN A 119 12.02 -1.73 -5.68
N THR A 120 10.82 -1.39 -5.20
CA THR A 120 10.43 -1.66 -3.81
C THR A 120 10.04 -3.13 -3.63
N LEU A 121 10.73 -3.81 -2.74
CA LEU A 121 10.49 -5.20 -2.36
C LEU A 121 9.80 -5.26 -0.99
N SER A 122 8.64 -5.91 -0.96
CA SER A 122 7.91 -6.20 0.29
C SER A 122 8.71 -7.16 1.17
N SER A 123 8.82 -6.84 2.45
CA SER A 123 9.56 -7.62 3.43
C SER A 123 8.94 -7.45 4.83
N THR A 124 9.28 -8.32 5.76
CA THR A 124 8.93 -8.07 7.17
C THR A 124 9.83 -6.99 7.75
N PHE A 125 9.28 -6.12 8.59
CA PHE A 125 9.98 -4.97 9.17
C PHE A 125 11.34 -5.32 9.77
N ASP A 126 11.40 -6.38 10.58
CA ASP A 126 12.62 -6.79 11.29
C ASP A 126 13.72 -7.33 10.36
N SER A 127 13.36 -7.75 9.14
CA SER A 127 14.32 -8.30 8.19
C SER A 127 14.94 -7.24 7.26
N ILE A 128 14.43 -6.01 7.26
CA ILE A 128 14.90 -4.97 6.34
C ILE A 128 16.31 -4.53 6.70
N ILE A 129 16.52 -4.02 7.92
CA ILE A 129 17.83 -3.49 8.35
C ILE A 129 18.96 -4.51 8.18
N PRO A 130 18.82 -5.79 8.62
CA PRO A 130 19.88 -6.78 8.42
C PRO A 130 20.18 -7.11 6.97
N SER A 131 19.30 -6.75 6.04
CA SER A 131 19.42 -7.05 4.62
C SER A 131 19.87 -5.86 3.76
N VAL A 132 20.05 -4.67 4.35
CA VAL A 132 20.63 -3.52 3.66
C VAL A 132 22.09 -3.80 3.33
N GLY A 133 22.50 -3.46 2.11
CA GLY A 133 23.83 -3.73 1.58
C GLY A 133 24.03 -5.17 1.06
N SER A 134 23.02 -6.06 1.20
CA SER A 134 23.08 -7.43 0.67
C SER A 134 21.90 -7.77 -0.24
N LYS A 135 20.69 -7.41 0.14
CA LYS A 135 19.46 -7.64 -0.62
C LYS A 135 18.82 -6.33 -1.06
N TYR A 136 19.00 -5.27 -0.29
CA TYR A 136 18.49 -3.95 -0.57
C TYR A 136 19.64 -2.94 -0.57
N ASP A 137 19.57 -1.94 -1.44
CA ASP A 137 20.48 -0.80 -1.39
C ASP A 137 20.13 0.10 -0.22
N ILE A 138 18.82 0.30 0.01
CA ILE A 138 18.28 1.08 1.13
C ILE A 138 17.04 0.41 1.72
N GLY A 139 16.68 0.83 2.94
CA GLY A 139 15.40 0.51 3.57
C GLY A 139 14.60 1.80 3.79
N ILE A 140 13.35 1.84 3.32
CA ILE A 140 12.40 2.92 3.61
C ILE A 140 11.12 2.26 4.14
N SER A 141 10.87 2.39 5.44
CA SER A 141 9.72 1.79 6.10
C SER A 141 9.43 2.48 7.43
N SER A 142 9.35 3.81 7.40
CA SER A 142 8.99 4.64 8.57
C SER A 142 9.79 4.30 9.85
N PHE A 143 11.06 3.94 9.71
CA PHE A 143 11.92 3.52 10.82
C PHE A 143 12.15 4.66 11.82
N THR A 144 11.94 4.37 13.10
CA THR A 144 12.45 5.21 14.16
C THR A 144 13.96 5.05 14.27
N VAL A 145 14.70 6.15 14.26
CA VAL A 145 16.16 6.16 14.48
C VAL A 145 16.43 5.82 15.95
N THR A 146 17.12 4.71 16.18
CA THR A 146 17.56 4.28 17.52
C THR A 146 19.06 4.02 17.52
N LYS A 147 19.70 4.10 18.70
CA LYS A 147 21.13 3.81 18.83
C LYS A 147 21.47 2.40 18.36
N GLU A 148 20.65 1.42 18.72
CA GLU A 148 20.83 0.02 18.32
C GLU A 148 20.80 -0.14 16.79
N ARG A 149 19.84 0.49 16.09
CA ARG A 149 19.76 0.44 14.64
C ARG A 149 20.91 1.15 13.95
N MET A 150 21.40 2.25 14.54
CA MET A 150 22.58 2.97 14.03
C MET A 150 23.90 2.19 14.18
N GLU A 151 23.93 1.10 14.93
CA GLU A 151 25.08 0.18 14.94
C GLU A 151 25.18 -0.67 13.68
N ALA A 152 24.06 -0.84 12.96
CA ALA A 152 23.98 -1.67 11.76
C ALA A 152 23.95 -0.87 10.46
N VAL A 153 23.27 0.29 10.44
CA VAL A 153 23.07 1.12 9.23
C VAL A 153 23.06 2.60 9.57
N GLU A 154 23.42 3.43 8.59
CA GLU A 154 23.25 4.88 8.68
C GLU A 154 21.81 5.29 8.40
N PHE A 155 21.36 6.39 9.00
CA PHE A 155 20.00 6.92 8.84
C PHE A 155 19.98 8.34 8.30
N VAL A 156 19.06 8.58 7.37
CA VAL A 156 18.67 9.92 6.95
C VAL A 156 17.23 10.17 7.36
N THR A 157 17.00 11.16 8.20
CA THR A 157 15.64 11.52 8.64
C THR A 157 14.92 12.31 7.57
N TYR A 158 13.79 11.78 7.08
CA TYR A 158 12.94 12.44 6.08
C TYR A 158 11.58 12.87 6.65
N PHE A 159 11.19 12.32 7.80
CA PHE A 159 9.87 12.57 8.42
C PHE A 159 10.00 12.65 9.94
N LYS A 160 9.17 13.47 10.57
CA LYS A 160 9.09 13.55 12.04
C LYS A 160 7.67 13.26 12.49
N ALA A 161 7.52 12.27 13.34
CA ALA A 161 6.25 11.90 13.94
C ALA A 161 6.42 11.72 15.45
N GLY A 162 5.31 11.82 16.18
CA GLY A 162 5.23 11.53 17.59
C GLY A 162 4.08 10.57 17.88
N SER A 163 4.15 9.92 19.04
CA SER A 163 3.03 9.10 19.52
C SER A 163 1.99 9.97 20.22
N THR A 164 0.72 9.67 20.02
CA THR A 164 -0.39 10.30 20.72
C THR A 164 -1.38 9.26 21.21
N PHE A 165 -2.09 9.57 22.26
CA PHE A 165 -3.18 8.73 22.76
C PHE A 165 -4.50 9.19 22.16
N VAL A 166 -5.26 8.26 21.63
CA VAL A 166 -6.63 8.51 21.19
C VAL A 166 -7.56 8.04 22.30
N VAL A 167 -8.41 8.95 22.77
CA VAL A 167 -9.38 8.67 23.84
C VAL A 167 -10.78 9.06 23.36
N GLN A 168 -11.79 8.53 24.04
CA GLN A 168 -13.17 8.91 23.78
C GLN A 168 -13.36 10.43 23.97
N LYS A 169 -14.23 11.04 23.15
CA LYS A 169 -14.55 12.47 23.25
C LYS A 169 -14.95 12.84 24.70
N GLY A 170 -14.28 13.87 25.22
CA GLY A 170 -14.47 14.29 26.60
C GLY A 170 -13.56 13.59 27.61
N ASN A 171 -12.80 12.59 27.21
CA ASN A 171 -11.85 11.83 28.07
C ASN A 171 -12.45 11.47 29.44
N PRO A 172 -13.51 10.65 29.50
CA PRO A 172 -14.30 10.42 30.73
C PRO A 172 -13.52 9.72 31.85
N ASN A 173 -12.36 9.12 31.52
CA ASN A 173 -11.50 8.35 32.46
C ASN A 173 -10.19 9.08 32.76
N LYS A 174 -10.27 10.40 32.99
CA LYS A 174 -9.12 11.19 33.42
C LYS A 174 -8.55 10.69 34.75
#